data_8f648ac9df859f5580fce3b58413912e
#
_entry.id   8f648ac9df859f5580fce3b58413912e
#
_cell.length_a   1.000
_cell.length_b   1.000
_cell.length_c   1.000
_cell.angle_alpha   90.00
_cell.angle_beta   90.00
_cell.angle_gamma   90.00
#
_symmetry.space_group_name_H-M   'P 1'
#
loop_
_entity.id
_entity.type
_entity.pdbx_description
1 polymer ?
#
loop_
_entity_poly.entity_id
_entity_poly.type
_entity_poly.pdbx_seq_one_letter_code
_entity_poly.pdbx_strand_id
1 'polypeptide(L)'
;MTHKPVEHTTRILDLDREGLAALRGRELTAAVAAAEGRTMVAEVFAERAALIPGQDGRGVHNMELVAAFGADLVVLNLIERAWDGSRLTLPGLGTFTSIGDLAAHIGRPVAVNLEPGDVPEIRRAKPEYAKRLVDMGAAMLCLTANPGTGGSYDGLARVTEQLRKGLGDDVALWSGKMHHAGHPERVTPARLTSLVEAGADGVVLPLPGTMPGVTKELAAEAVAAVQDAGAVVMGAIGTSQEGSHTNVVPQLALNAKEIGVDAHHFGDSFIPGMCDPELLYSYSVAVRGRRHTWNRMALGGRGRRCSAC
;
A
#
# COMPACT_ATOMS: atom_id res chain seq x y z
N MET A 1 -18.49 20.70 -0.51
CA MET A 1 -17.25 21.46 -0.27
C MET A 1 -16.35 21.19 -1.46
N THR A 2 -15.89 22.21 -2.15
CA THR A 2 -15.01 22.07 -3.32
C THR A 2 -13.63 21.69 -2.82
N HIS A 3 -13.19 20.46 -3.17
CA HIS A 3 -11.84 19.99 -2.92
C HIS A 3 -10.84 20.97 -3.56
N LYS A 4 -9.93 21.54 -2.76
CA LYS A 4 -8.81 22.30 -3.33
C LYS A 4 -7.84 21.30 -3.97
N PRO A 5 -7.39 21.53 -5.22
CA PRO A 5 -6.36 20.69 -5.83
C PRO A 5 -5.13 20.62 -4.91
N VAL A 6 -4.56 19.45 -4.75
CA VAL A 6 -3.31 19.27 -4.00
C VAL A 6 -2.19 19.93 -4.82
N GLU A 7 -1.57 20.94 -4.27
CA GLU A 7 -0.41 21.59 -4.91
C GLU A 7 0.73 20.56 -5.02
N HIS A 8 1.56 20.64 -6.06
CA HIS A 8 2.69 19.72 -6.30
C HIS A 8 3.71 19.63 -5.15
N THR A 9 3.66 20.56 -4.20
CA THR A 9 4.51 20.61 -3.00
C THR A 9 3.81 20.11 -1.73
N THR A 10 2.53 19.74 -1.79
CA THR A 10 1.79 19.27 -0.62
C THR A 10 2.24 17.87 -0.26
N ARG A 11 2.85 17.71 0.91
CA ARG A 11 3.28 16.41 1.41
C ARG A 11 2.09 15.65 1.99
N ILE A 12 2.05 14.32 1.80
CA ILE A 12 1.04 13.48 2.44
C ILE A 12 1.03 13.69 3.97
N LEU A 13 2.17 14.06 4.56
CA LEU A 13 2.32 14.32 5.99
C LEU A 13 1.57 15.56 6.49
N ASP A 14 1.26 16.50 5.62
CA ASP A 14 0.64 17.78 5.97
C ASP A 14 -0.90 17.75 5.84
N LEU A 15 -1.42 16.67 5.27
CA LEU A 15 -2.86 16.49 5.08
C LEU A 15 -3.53 16.09 6.39
N ASP A 16 -4.69 16.69 6.64
CA ASP A 16 -5.61 16.28 7.68
C ASP A 16 -6.36 14.98 7.31
N ARG A 17 -7.27 14.56 8.17
CA ARG A 17 -8.04 13.32 7.97
C ARG A 17 -8.88 13.34 6.70
N GLU A 18 -9.52 14.45 6.38
CA GLU A 18 -10.39 14.61 5.21
C GLU A 18 -9.56 14.65 3.92
N GLY A 19 -8.47 15.42 3.94
CA GLY A 19 -7.52 15.49 2.83
C GLY A 19 -6.90 14.15 2.49
N LEU A 20 -6.51 13.37 3.51
CA LEU A 20 -6.02 11.99 3.32
C LEU A 20 -7.08 11.09 2.69
N ALA A 21 -8.29 11.08 3.22
CA ALA A 21 -9.35 10.22 2.72
C ALA A 21 -9.76 10.55 1.27
N ALA A 22 -9.56 11.79 0.84
CA ALA A 22 -9.87 12.25 -0.51
C ALA A 22 -8.73 12.00 -1.52
N LEU A 23 -7.49 11.75 -1.04
CA LEU A 23 -6.29 11.68 -1.87
C LEU A 23 -6.30 10.42 -2.76
N ARG A 24 -6.12 10.58 -4.07
CA ARG A 24 -6.13 9.49 -5.04
C ARG A 24 -5.35 9.81 -6.32
N GLY A 25 -5.08 8.78 -7.12
CA GLY A 25 -4.47 8.91 -8.44
C GLY A 25 -3.11 9.61 -8.40
N ARG A 26 -2.82 10.42 -9.38
CA ARG A 26 -1.54 11.14 -9.48
C ARG A 26 -1.29 12.11 -8.33
N GLU A 27 -2.34 12.69 -7.73
CA GLU A 27 -2.19 13.53 -6.55
C GLU A 27 -1.62 12.75 -5.36
N LEU A 28 -2.04 11.47 -5.18
CA LEU A 28 -1.46 10.58 -4.16
C LEU A 28 0.02 10.36 -4.41
N THR A 29 0.41 10.00 -5.64
CA THR A 29 1.82 9.76 -5.99
C THR A 29 2.66 11.02 -5.78
N ALA A 30 2.18 12.19 -6.20
CA ALA A 30 2.86 13.46 -5.98
C ALA A 30 3.02 13.82 -4.50
N ALA A 31 1.98 13.60 -3.68
CA ALA A 31 2.03 13.86 -2.23
C ALA A 31 2.99 12.91 -1.49
N VAL A 32 3.15 11.67 -1.98
CA VAL A 32 4.14 10.70 -1.50
C VAL A 32 5.55 11.15 -1.88
N ALA A 33 5.80 11.52 -3.13
CA ALA A 33 7.09 12.02 -3.60
C ALA A 33 7.55 13.25 -2.79
N ALA A 34 6.63 14.20 -2.52
CA ALA A 34 6.91 15.39 -1.73
C ALA A 34 7.21 15.09 -0.24
N ALA A 35 6.93 13.88 0.26
CA ALA A 35 7.09 13.54 1.67
C ALA A 35 8.51 13.15 2.08
N GLU A 36 9.47 13.17 1.17
CA GLU A 36 10.90 12.88 1.44
C GLU A 36 11.11 11.51 2.13
N GLY A 37 10.50 10.45 1.60
CA GLY A 37 10.64 9.10 2.14
C GLY A 37 10.03 8.89 3.53
N ARG A 38 8.92 9.55 3.84
CA ARG A 38 8.27 9.46 5.18
C ARG A 38 6.86 8.86 5.14
N THR A 39 6.47 8.22 4.04
CA THR A 39 5.13 7.65 3.88
C THR A 39 5.10 6.19 4.35
N MET A 40 4.16 5.86 5.24
CA MET A 40 3.93 4.50 5.76
C MET A 40 2.71 3.90 5.08
N VAL A 41 2.88 2.74 4.45
CA VAL A 41 1.84 1.99 3.73
C VAL A 41 1.64 0.64 4.41
N ALA A 42 0.45 0.35 4.88
CA ALA A 42 0.14 -0.93 5.51
C ALA A 42 -0.83 -1.75 4.64
N GLU A 43 -0.46 -2.99 4.36
CA GLU A 43 -1.30 -3.96 3.68
C GLU A 43 -2.14 -4.74 4.68
N VAL A 44 -3.40 -5.03 4.33
CA VAL A 44 -4.35 -5.72 5.20
C VAL A 44 -5.17 -6.72 4.38
N PHE A 45 -5.36 -7.93 4.90
CA PHE A 45 -6.29 -8.90 4.33
C PHE A 45 -7.73 -8.39 4.45
N ALA A 46 -8.40 -8.24 3.32
CA ALA A 46 -9.78 -7.77 3.27
C ALA A 46 -10.77 -8.73 3.95
N GLU A 47 -10.49 -10.04 3.91
CA GLU A 47 -11.39 -11.09 4.43
C GLU A 47 -11.27 -11.36 5.93
N ARG A 48 -10.29 -10.78 6.62
CA ARG A 48 -10.04 -11.09 8.04
C ARG A 48 -10.97 -10.33 8.97
N ALA A 49 -11.45 -11.04 9.96
CA ALA A 49 -12.19 -10.43 11.06
C ALA A 49 -11.31 -9.45 11.85
N ALA A 50 -11.97 -8.56 12.59
CA ALA A 50 -11.29 -7.62 13.45
C ALA A 50 -10.30 -8.31 14.41
N LEU A 51 -9.09 -7.79 14.52
CA LEU A 51 -8.05 -8.30 15.43
C LEU A 51 -8.53 -8.27 16.89
N ILE A 52 -9.20 -7.19 17.27
CA ILE A 52 -9.76 -7.04 18.60
C ILE A 52 -11.28 -7.23 18.48
N PRO A 53 -11.79 -8.42 18.85
CA PRO A 53 -13.21 -8.64 18.85
C PRO A 53 -13.86 -7.77 19.91
N GLY A 54 -14.94 -7.08 19.54
CA GLY A 54 -15.73 -6.31 20.49
C GLY A 54 -16.87 -7.14 21.05
N GLN A 55 -17.31 -6.84 22.25
CA GLN A 55 -18.65 -7.20 22.71
C GLN A 55 -19.65 -6.52 21.77
N ASP A 56 -20.70 -7.18 21.35
CA ASP A 56 -21.68 -6.70 20.40
C ASP A 56 -21.17 -6.50 18.95
N GLY A 57 -20.13 -7.22 18.52
CA GLY A 57 -19.59 -7.11 17.17
C GLY A 57 -18.85 -5.79 16.86
N ARG A 58 -18.54 -5.00 17.86
CA ARG A 58 -17.86 -3.68 17.73
C ARG A 58 -16.36 -3.75 17.97
N GLY A 59 -15.69 -4.71 17.40
CA GLY A 59 -14.23 -4.84 17.48
C GLY A 59 -13.47 -3.68 16.85
N VAL A 60 -12.15 -3.74 16.90
CA VAL A 60 -11.26 -2.86 16.12
C VAL A 60 -10.81 -3.64 14.89
N HIS A 61 -11.19 -3.16 13.71
CA HIS A 61 -10.77 -3.77 12.46
C HIS A 61 -9.29 -3.48 12.17
N ASN A 62 -8.62 -4.39 11.47
CA ASN A 62 -7.21 -4.28 11.12
C ASN A 62 -6.88 -2.95 10.42
N MET A 63 -7.74 -2.49 9.50
CA MET A 63 -7.57 -1.19 8.83
C MET A 63 -7.60 0.00 9.79
N GLU A 64 -8.52 -0.03 10.77
CA GLU A 64 -8.60 1.00 11.81
C GLU A 64 -7.35 0.99 12.69
N LEU A 65 -6.83 -0.21 12.97
CA LEU A 65 -5.66 -0.38 13.84
C LEU A 65 -4.38 0.13 13.15
N VAL A 66 -4.09 -0.28 11.91
CA VAL A 66 -2.90 0.24 11.20
C VAL A 66 -2.97 1.74 10.98
N ALA A 67 -4.16 2.30 10.70
CA ALA A 67 -4.36 3.74 10.59
C ALA A 67 -4.10 4.47 11.93
N ALA A 68 -4.54 3.89 13.05
CA ALA A 68 -4.31 4.44 14.40
C ALA A 68 -2.83 4.38 14.79
N PHE A 69 -2.08 3.37 14.33
CA PHE A 69 -0.64 3.22 14.59
C PHE A 69 0.26 3.97 13.58
N GLY A 70 -0.33 4.75 12.70
CA GLY A 70 0.40 5.75 11.92
C GLY A 70 0.57 5.43 10.44
N ALA A 71 -0.13 4.45 9.88
CA ALA A 71 -0.19 4.30 8.42
C ALA A 71 -0.76 5.55 7.75
N ASP A 72 -0.19 5.94 6.62
CA ASP A 72 -0.64 7.04 5.78
C ASP A 72 -1.56 6.55 4.66
N LEU A 73 -1.37 5.32 4.20
CA LEU A 73 -2.12 4.64 3.16
C LEU A 73 -2.39 3.19 3.59
N VAL A 74 -3.56 2.67 3.26
CA VAL A 74 -3.91 1.26 3.49
C VAL A 74 -4.14 0.55 2.17
N VAL A 75 -3.53 -0.63 1.99
CA VAL A 75 -3.72 -1.49 0.83
C VAL A 75 -4.58 -2.69 1.21
N LEU A 76 -5.69 -2.89 0.52
CA LEU A 76 -6.50 -4.10 0.65
C LEU A 76 -5.95 -5.20 -0.23
N ASN A 77 -5.60 -6.33 0.37
CA ASN A 77 -5.18 -7.54 -0.31
C ASN A 77 -6.24 -8.65 -0.15
N LEU A 78 -6.17 -9.68 -0.99
CA LEU A 78 -7.05 -10.86 -0.97
C LEU A 78 -8.55 -10.48 -0.94
N ILE A 79 -8.95 -9.62 -1.89
CA ILE A 79 -10.31 -9.05 -1.93
C ILE A 79 -11.38 -10.04 -2.40
N GLU A 80 -11.02 -11.22 -2.91
CA GLU A 80 -11.91 -12.15 -3.59
C GLU A 80 -13.05 -12.70 -2.73
N ARG A 81 -12.92 -12.66 -1.41
CA ARG A 81 -13.98 -13.07 -0.48
C ARG A 81 -14.71 -11.90 0.15
N ALA A 82 -14.16 -10.70 0.02
CA ALA A 82 -14.72 -9.49 0.58
C ALA A 82 -15.51 -8.68 -0.47
N TRP A 83 -15.13 -8.77 -1.74
CA TRP A 83 -15.72 -8.01 -2.83
C TRP A 83 -16.55 -8.90 -3.78
N ASP A 84 -17.82 -8.56 -3.97
CA ASP A 84 -18.75 -9.27 -4.87
C ASP A 84 -18.80 -8.68 -6.29
N GLY A 85 -17.94 -7.69 -6.61
CA GLY A 85 -17.93 -6.94 -7.86
C GLY A 85 -18.68 -5.60 -7.80
N SER A 86 -19.45 -5.37 -6.73
CA SER A 86 -20.22 -4.13 -6.51
C SER A 86 -20.10 -3.59 -5.08
N ARG A 87 -19.97 -4.46 -4.10
CA ARG A 87 -19.87 -4.13 -2.68
C ARG A 87 -18.70 -4.81 -2.02
N LEU A 88 -18.09 -4.12 -1.08
CA LEU A 88 -17.00 -4.60 -0.26
C LEU A 88 -17.50 -4.85 1.16
N THR A 89 -17.55 -6.10 1.59
CA THR A 89 -17.95 -6.49 2.94
C THR A 89 -16.72 -6.87 3.75
N LEU A 90 -16.41 -6.06 4.74
CA LEU A 90 -15.26 -6.25 5.64
C LEU A 90 -15.76 -6.77 6.99
N PRO A 91 -15.36 -7.99 7.39
CA PRO A 91 -15.86 -8.63 8.61
C PRO A 91 -15.58 -7.77 9.86
N GLY A 92 -16.63 -7.39 10.58
CA GLY A 92 -16.54 -6.55 11.79
C GLY A 92 -16.44 -5.05 11.53
N LEU A 93 -16.36 -4.60 10.26
CA LEU A 93 -16.36 -3.19 9.89
C LEU A 93 -17.66 -2.78 9.17
N GLY A 94 -18.17 -3.63 8.29
CA GLY A 94 -19.41 -3.39 7.57
C GLY A 94 -19.32 -3.60 6.05
N THR A 95 -20.38 -3.22 5.35
CA THR A 95 -20.48 -3.30 3.89
C THR A 95 -20.45 -1.90 3.28
N PHE A 96 -19.60 -1.73 2.29
CA PHE A 96 -19.36 -0.46 1.59
C PHE A 96 -19.67 -0.63 0.10
N THR A 97 -20.39 0.30 -0.48
CA THR A 97 -20.62 0.43 -1.93
C THR A 97 -19.59 1.33 -2.59
N SER A 98 -18.80 2.04 -1.78
CA SER A 98 -17.75 2.95 -2.19
C SER A 98 -16.50 2.70 -1.34
N ILE A 99 -15.34 2.56 -1.99
CA ILE A 99 -14.03 2.57 -1.31
C ILE A 99 -13.72 3.97 -0.77
N GLY A 100 -14.28 5.02 -1.41
CA GLY A 100 -14.22 6.38 -0.90
C GLY A 100 -14.88 6.54 0.47
N ASP A 101 -16.04 5.90 0.70
CA ASP A 101 -16.70 5.90 2.02
C ASP A 101 -15.88 5.13 3.07
N LEU A 102 -15.26 4.02 2.68
CA LEU A 102 -14.33 3.30 3.53
C LEU A 102 -13.11 4.16 3.88
N ALA A 103 -12.52 4.87 2.89
CA ALA A 103 -11.42 5.79 3.10
C ALA A 103 -11.81 6.93 4.07
N ALA A 104 -13.00 7.51 3.93
CA ALA A 104 -13.53 8.50 4.86
C ALA A 104 -13.72 7.92 6.28
N HIS A 105 -14.19 6.65 6.38
CA HIS A 105 -14.35 5.97 7.67
C HIS A 105 -13.02 5.80 8.41
N ILE A 106 -11.97 5.29 7.73
CA ILE A 106 -10.65 5.09 8.37
C ILE A 106 -9.77 6.35 8.37
N GLY A 107 -10.13 7.37 7.57
CA GLY A 107 -9.37 8.61 7.41
C GLY A 107 -8.03 8.43 6.72
N ARG A 108 -7.95 7.50 5.78
CA ARG A 108 -6.76 7.20 4.97
C ARG A 108 -7.17 6.86 3.54
N PRO A 109 -6.34 7.18 2.53
CA PRO A 109 -6.55 6.65 1.20
C PRO A 109 -6.49 5.12 1.24
N VAL A 110 -7.35 4.47 0.44
CA VAL A 110 -7.43 3.01 0.34
C VAL A 110 -7.05 2.58 -1.06
N ALA A 111 -5.97 1.82 -1.16
CA ALA A 111 -5.55 1.14 -2.37
C ALA A 111 -6.05 -0.31 -2.39
N VAL A 112 -6.01 -0.94 -3.57
CA VAL A 112 -6.38 -2.35 -3.74
C VAL A 112 -5.27 -3.07 -4.50
N ASN A 113 -4.91 -4.28 -4.02
CA ASN A 113 -3.96 -5.14 -4.68
C ASN A 113 -4.65 -6.05 -5.72
N LEU A 114 -4.10 -6.08 -6.95
CA LEU A 114 -4.46 -6.99 -8.02
C LEU A 114 -3.22 -7.74 -8.53
N GLU A 115 -3.41 -8.91 -9.12
CA GLU A 115 -2.30 -9.78 -9.51
C GLU A 115 -2.40 -10.29 -10.95
N PRO A 116 -1.25 -10.45 -11.65
CA PRO A 116 -1.22 -11.00 -13.01
C PRO A 116 -1.28 -12.52 -13.09
N GLY A 117 -1.03 -13.21 -11.96
CA GLY A 117 -0.78 -14.66 -11.90
C GLY A 117 -2.04 -15.54 -11.91
N ASP A 118 -1.85 -16.78 -11.48
CA ASP A 118 -2.94 -17.73 -11.27
C ASP A 118 -3.62 -17.47 -9.93
N VAL A 119 -4.62 -16.61 -9.98
CA VAL A 119 -5.37 -16.11 -8.82
C VAL A 119 -6.87 -16.14 -9.11
N PRO A 120 -7.73 -16.11 -8.07
CA PRO A 120 -9.17 -15.95 -8.26
C PRO A 120 -9.50 -14.80 -9.21
N GLU A 121 -10.48 -15.05 -10.09
CA GLU A 121 -10.81 -14.18 -11.22
C GLU A 121 -11.00 -12.73 -10.83
N ILE A 122 -11.71 -12.47 -9.72
CA ILE A 122 -12.05 -11.12 -9.27
C ILE A 122 -10.82 -10.34 -8.71
N ARG A 123 -9.74 -11.03 -8.32
CA ARG A 123 -8.47 -10.43 -7.90
C ARG A 123 -7.49 -10.25 -9.07
N ARG A 124 -7.81 -10.83 -10.22
CA ARG A 124 -6.93 -10.77 -11.39
C ARG A 124 -6.82 -9.35 -11.93
N ALA A 125 -5.60 -8.94 -12.27
CA ALA A 125 -5.31 -7.63 -12.84
C ALA A 125 -5.85 -7.49 -14.26
N LYS A 126 -7.17 -7.32 -14.37
CA LYS A 126 -7.90 -7.11 -15.63
C LYS A 126 -8.52 -5.71 -15.66
N PRO A 127 -8.58 -5.05 -16.84
CA PRO A 127 -9.12 -3.70 -16.96
C PRO A 127 -10.54 -3.53 -16.40
N GLU A 128 -11.39 -4.54 -16.56
CA GLU A 128 -12.78 -4.51 -16.07
C GLU A 128 -12.89 -4.45 -14.55
N TYR A 129 -12.07 -5.23 -13.81
CA TYR A 129 -12.05 -5.22 -12.35
C TYR A 129 -11.33 -3.97 -11.83
N ALA A 130 -10.21 -3.63 -12.44
CA ALA A 130 -9.46 -2.43 -12.12
C ALA A 130 -10.34 -1.17 -12.26
N LYS A 131 -11.08 -1.05 -13.38
CA LYS A 131 -12.00 0.07 -13.59
C LYS A 131 -13.09 0.14 -12.52
N ARG A 132 -13.72 -0.97 -12.17
CA ARG A 132 -14.75 -0.98 -11.12
C ARG A 132 -14.21 -0.51 -9.77
N LEU A 133 -13.01 -0.96 -9.38
CA LEU A 133 -12.37 -0.54 -8.13
C LEU A 133 -12.05 0.96 -8.14
N VAL A 134 -11.58 1.50 -9.26
CA VAL A 134 -11.35 2.94 -9.45
C VAL A 134 -12.67 3.71 -9.38
N ASP A 135 -13.71 3.25 -10.07
CA ASP A 135 -15.05 3.87 -10.03
C ASP A 135 -15.64 3.84 -8.61
N MET A 136 -15.32 2.83 -7.79
CA MET A 136 -15.66 2.78 -6.36
C MET A 136 -14.83 3.73 -5.49
N GLY A 137 -13.79 4.35 -6.04
CA GLY A 137 -12.96 5.33 -5.34
C GLY A 137 -11.67 4.78 -4.75
N ALA A 138 -11.14 3.67 -5.28
CA ALA A 138 -9.79 3.23 -4.93
C ALA A 138 -8.77 4.34 -5.19
N ALA A 139 -7.93 4.62 -4.21
CA ALA A 139 -6.94 5.69 -4.30
C ALA A 139 -5.80 5.35 -5.27
N MET A 140 -5.49 4.07 -5.39
CA MET A 140 -4.38 3.53 -6.15
C MET A 140 -4.63 2.03 -6.40
N LEU A 141 -4.09 1.48 -7.47
CA LEU A 141 -3.99 0.04 -7.67
C LEU A 141 -2.54 -0.40 -7.45
N CYS A 142 -2.35 -1.35 -6.55
CA CYS A 142 -1.10 -2.08 -6.40
C CYS A 142 -1.14 -3.32 -7.31
N LEU A 143 -0.09 -3.53 -8.09
CA LEU A 143 0.06 -4.70 -8.95
C LEU A 143 1.24 -5.51 -8.42
N THR A 144 0.95 -6.57 -7.69
CA THR A 144 1.97 -7.43 -7.06
C THR A 144 1.78 -8.89 -7.43
N ALA A 145 2.59 -9.76 -6.91
CA ALA A 145 2.45 -11.21 -7.08
C ALA A 145 2.64 -11.89 -5.73
N ASN A 146 1.58 -12.49 -5.21
CA ASN A 146 1.66 -13.29 -3.97
C ASN A 146 2.45 -14.60 -4.19
N PRO A 147 2.96 -15.23 -3.11
CA PRO A 147 3.66 -16.51 -3.21
C PRO A 147 2.84 -17.58 -3.94
N GLY A 148 3.48 -18.29 -4.87
CA GLY A 148 2.85 -19.42 -5.56
C GLY A 148 1.89 -19.08 -6.70
N THR A 149 1.66 -17.80 -7.01
CA THR A 149 0.75 -17.37 -8.10
C THR A 149 1.41 -17.34 -9.48
N GLY A 150 2.70 -17.63 -9.59
CA GLY A 150 3.45 -17.62 -10.86
C GLY A 150 3.71 -16.22 -11.45
N GLY A 151 3.44 -15.17 -10.69
CA GLY A 151 3.65 -13.79 -11.16
C GLY A 151 5.13 -13.44 -11.36
N SER A 152 5.47 -12.92 -12.56
CA SER A 152 6.81 -12.48 -12.96
C SER A 152 6.88 -10.98 -13.21
N TYR A 153 8.09 -10.41 -13.28
CA TYR A 153 8.27 -9.01 -13.68
C TYR A 153 7.72 -8.74 -15.09
N ASP A 154 7.92 -9.66 -16.04
CA ASP A 154 7.34 -9.55 -17.39
C ASP A 154 5.80 -9.61 -17.34
N GLY A 155 5.25 -10.44 -16.47
CA GLY A 155 3.80 -10.51 -16.22
C GLY A 155 3.25 -9.21 -15.67
N LEU A 156 3.94 -8.63 -14.68
CA LEU A 156 3.60 -7.34 -14.09
C LEU A 156 3.69 -6.21 -15.12
N ALA A 157 4.76 -6.14 -15.90
CA ALA A 157 4.89 -5.13 -16.95
C ALA A 157 3.74 -5.19 -17.97
N ARG A 158 3.40 -6.40 -18.44
CA ARG A 158 2.26 -6.58 -19.38
C ARG A 158 0.93 -6.10 -18.81
N VAL A 159 0.60 -6.48 -17.57
CA VAL A 159 -0.68 -6.04 -16.96
C VAL A 159 -0.66 -4.56 -16.63
N THR A 160 0.47 -4.00 -16.21
CA THR A 160 0.63 -2.56 -15.99
C THR A 160 0.33 -1.78 -17.27
N GLU A 161 0.92 -2.19 -18.41
CA GLU A 161 0.67 -1.60 -19.73
C GLU A 161 -0.81 -1.71 -20.14
N GLN A 162 -1.41 -2.89 -19.95
CA GLN A 162 -2.83 -3.11 -20.27
C GLN A 162 -3.74 -2.22 -19.42
N LEU A 163 -3.49 -2.13 -18.12
CA LEU A 163 -4.28 -1.29 -17.21
C LEU A 163 -4.08 0.19 -17.52
N ARG A 164 -2.85 0.64 -17.79
CA ARG A 164 -2.58 2.03 -18.19
C ARG A 164 -3.35 2.42 -19.44
N LYS A 165 -3.34 1.58 -20.48
CA LYS A 165 -4.12 1.79 -21.71
C LYS A 165 -5.63 1.83 -21.46
N GLY A 166 -6.13 1.01 -20.52
CA GLY A 166 -7.57 0.89 -20.25
C GLY A 166 -8.12 1.95 -19.29
N LEU A 167 -7.30 2.46 -18.35
CA LEU A 167 -7.72 3.36 -17.28
C LEU A 167 -7.29 4.81 -17.49
N GLY A 168 -6.33 5.06 -18.40
CA GLY A 168 -5.77 6.39 -18.62
C GLY A 168 -4.76 6.79 -17.55
N ASP A 169 -4.36 8.07 -17.59
CA ASP A 169 -3.23 8.59 -16.81
C ASP A 169 -3.59 9.08 -15.40
N ASP A 170 -4.87 9.24 -15.09
CA ASP A 170 -5.31 9.79 -13.80
C ASP A 170 -5.27 8.76 -12.65
N VAL A 171 -5.19 7.46 -12.97
CA VAL A 171 -5.13 6.37 -12.00
C VAL A 171 -3.69 6.11 -11.58
N ALA A 172 -3.39 6.09 -10.29
CA ALA A 172 -2.09 5.65 -9.80
C ALA A 172 -1.95 4.13 -9.92
N LEU A 173 -0.93 3.67 -10.62
CA LEU A 173 -0.54 2.26 -10.75
C LEU A 173 0.85 2.06 -10.14
N TRP A 174 0.93 1.29 -9.05
CA TRP A 174 2.21 0.92 -8.45
C TRP A 174 2.43 -0.57 -8.61
N SER A 175 3.58 -0.96 -9.18
CA SER A 175 3.82 -2.34 -9.63
C SER A 175 5.16 -2.87 -9.13
N GLY A 176 5.23 -4.15 -8.73
CA GLY A 176 6.49 -4.78 -8.35
C GLY A 176 6.32 -6.07 -7.56
N LYS A 177 7.45 -6.61 -7.10
CA LYS A 177 7.51 -7.82 -6.28
C LYS A 177 8.24 -7.54 -4.98
N MET A 178 7.75 -8.13 -3.90
CA MET A 178 8.40 -8.03 -2.58
C MET A 178 9.07 -9.34 -2.14
N HIS A 179 8.99 -10.41 -2.96
CA HIS A 179 9.59 -11.72 -2.69
C HIS A 179 9.81 -12.53 -3.98
N HIS A 180 10.54 -13.66 -3.89
CA HIS A 180 10.79 -14.59 -5.00
C HIS A 180 9.98 -15.89 -4.92
N ALA A 181 9.07 -16.03 -3.97
CA ALA A 181 8.34 -17.27 -3.74
C ALA A 181 7.52 -17.69 -4.97
N GLY A 182 7.72 -18.91 -5.45
CA GLY A 182 7.02 -19.50 -6.58
C GLY A 182 7.52 -19.10 -7.97
N HIS A 183 8.28 -18.01 -8.11
CA HIS A 183 8.91 -17.59 -9.37
C HIS A 183 10.20 -16.83 -9.07
N PRO A 184 11.36 -17.53 -9.03
CA PRO A 184 12.62 -16.94 -8.67
C PRO A 184 13.13 -15.99 -9.77
N GLU A 185 13.20 -14.71 -9.44
CA GLU A 185 13.75 -13.66 -10.31
C GLU A 185 14.62 -12.73 -9.47
N ARG A 186 15.78 -12.36 -9.97
CA ARG A 186 16.63 -11.37 -9.29
C ARG A 186 16.05 -9.98 -9.46
N VAL A 187 16.12 -9.17 -8.42
CA VAL A 187 15.93 -7.72 -8.51
C VAL A 187 17.08 -7.15 -9.32
N THR A 188 16.76 -6.35 -10.34
CA THR A 188 17.75 -5.58 -11.13
C THR A 188 17.16 -4.23 -11.48
N PRO A 189 17.95 -3.16 -11.62
CA PRO A 189 17.46 -1.86 -12.08
C PRO A 189 16.61 -1.96 -13.35
N ALA A 190 17.09 -2.70 -14.37
CA ALA A 190 16.41 -2.89 -15.64
C ALA A 190 15.01 -3.51 -15.52
N ARG A 191 14.81 -4.48 -14.62
CA ARG A 191 13.47 -5.05 -14.37
C ARG A 191 12.52 -4.08 -13.69
N LEU A 192 13.04 -3.23 -12.82
CA LEU A 192 12.22 -2.24 -12.14
C LEU A 192 11.87 -1.07 -13.07
N THR A 193 12.82 -0.60 -13.88
CA THR A 193 12.54 0.45 -14.88
C THR A 193 11.59 -0.01 -15.98
N SER A 194 11.60 -1.31 -16.36
CA SER A 194 10.61 -1.85 -17.30
C SER A 194 9.16 -1.73 -16.82
N LEU A 195 8.91 -1.70 -15.51
CA LEU A 195 7.58 -1.42 -14.95
C LEU A 195 7.20 0.05 -15.16
N VAL A 196 8.15 0.98 -15.02
CA VAL A 196 7.92 2.40 -15.30
C VAL A 196 7.65 2.61 -16.79
N GLU A 197 8.42 2.01 -17.67
CA GLU A 197 8.21 2.02 -19.13
C GLU A 197 6.84 1.46 -19.52
N ALA A 198 6.33 0.48 -18.76
CA ALA A 198 4.97 -0.06 -18.90
C ALA A 198 3.88 0.87 -18.37
N GLY A 199 4.23 1.99 -17.72
CA GLY A 199 3.30 3.01 -17.24
C GLY A 199 3.02 2.97 -15.73
N ALA A 200 3.87 2.35 -14.92
CA ALA A 200 3.77 2.45 -13.46
C ALA A 200 4.20 3.84 -12.97
N ASP A 201 3.41 4.44 -12.07
CA ASP A 201 3.74 5.69 -11.37
C ASP A 201 4.61 5.43 -10.13
N GLY A 202 4.65 4.19 -9.67
CA GLY A 202 5.48 3.75 -8.55
C GLY A 202 5.91 2.29 -8.70
N VAL A 203 7.06 1.97 -8.13
CA VAL A 203 7.64 0.62 -8.19
C VAL A 203 7.86 0.07 -6.78
N VAL A 204 7.48 -1.20 -6.60
CA VAL A 204 7.67 -1.93 -5.34
C VAL A 204 8.92 -2.78 -5.44
N LEU A 205 9.82 -2.64 -4.46
CA LEU A 205 10.98 -3.51 -4.31
C LEU A 205 11.13 -4.01 -2.87
N PRO A 206 11.69 -5.22 -2.67
CA PRO A 206 12.00 -5.70 -1.33
C PRO A 206 13.16 -4.90 -0.70
N LEU A 207 13.03 -4.56 0.57
CA LEU A 207 14.08 -3.87 1.30
C LEU A 207 15.31 -4.78 1.56
N PRO A 208 16.52 -4.22 1.62
CA PRO A 208 17.71 -4.94 2.05
C PRO A 208 17.50 -5.57 3.43
N GLY A 209 17.77 -6.87 3.53
CA GLY A 209 17.55 -7.66 4.75
C GLY A 209 16.20 -8.39 4.81
N THR A 210 15.29 -8.16 3.86
CA THR A 210 14.00 -8.87 3.80
C THR A 210 13.98 -9.99 2.75
N MET A 211 14.83 -9.90 1.73
CA MET A 211 14.92 -10.91 0.68
C MET A 211 16.38 -11.29 0.39
N PRO A 212 16.71 -12.60 0.24
CA PRO A 212 18.06 -13.03 -0.08
C PRO A 212 18.60 -12.39 -1.36
N GLY A 213 19.85 -11.87 -1.30
CA GLY A 213 20.54 -11.31 -2.45
C GLY A 213 20.20 -9.86 -2.79
N VAL A 214 19.32 -9.20 -2.02
CA VAL A 214 19.10 -7.76 -2.12
C VAL A 214 20.01 -7.04 -1.15
N THR A 215 21.15 -6.55 -1.66
CA THR A 215 22.09 -5.73 -0.89
C THR A 215 21.67 -4.27 -0.90
N LYS A 216 22.27 -3.43 -0.02
CA LYS A 216 21.99 -2.00 -0.01
C LYS A 216 22.44 -1.32 -1.31
N GLU A 217 23.58 -1.72 -1.84
CA GLU A 217 24.18 -1.17 -3.06
C GLU A 217 23.25 -1.43 -4.25
N LEU A 218 22.82 -2.70 -4.43
CA LEU A 218 21.88 -3.07 -5.49
C LEU A 218 20.54 -2.32 -5.35
N ALA A 219 20.02 -2.23 -4.13
CA ALA A 219 18.75 -1.55 -3.89
C ALA A 219 18.87 -0.03 -4.14
N ALA A 220 19.96 0.61 -3.72
CA ALA A 220 20.19 2.04 -3.96
C ALA A 220 20.31 2.35 -5.47
N GLU A 221 21.05 1.52 -6.22
CA GLU A 221 21.14 1.63 -7.68
C GLU A 221 19.75 1.49 -8.34
N ALA A 222 18.97 0.51 -7.88
CA ALA A 222 17.62 0.27 -8.41
C ALA A 222 16.65 1.41 -8.08
N VAL A 223 16.72 1.96 -6.85
CA VAL A 223 15.92 3.13 -6.44
C VAL A 223 16.25 4.34 -7.31
N ALA A 224 17.55 4.66 -7.48
CA ALA A 224 17.97 5.78 -8.31
C ALA A 224 17.49 5.63 -9.77
N ALA A 225 17.64 4.43 -10.36
CA ALA A 225 17.18 4.19 -11.73
C ALA A 225 15.67 4.37 -11.92
N VAL A 226 14.85 3.96 -10.94
CA VAL A 226 13.39 4.15 -10.98
C VAL A 226 13.01 5.63 -10.81
N GLN A 227 13.65 6.33 -9.87
CA GLN A 227 13.41 7.77 -9.64
C GLN A 227 13.87 8.61 -10.84
N ASP A 228 15.00 8.30 -11.47
CA ASP A 228 15.47 8.93 -12.71
C ASP A 228 14.49 8.69 -13.88
N ALA A 229 13.80 7.56 -13.90
CA ALA A 229 12.72 7.28 -14.85
C ALA A 229 11.39 8.00 -14.51
N GLY A 230 11.32 8.74 -13.41
CA GLY A 230 10.17 9.58 -13.04
C GLY A 230 9.11 8.91 -12.17
N ALA A 231 9.37 7.73 -11.61
CA ALA A 231 8.45 7.03 -10.72
C ALA A 231 8.93 7.04 -9.25
N VAL A 232 8.00 6.92 -8.30
CA VAL A 232 8.32 6.76 -6.88
C VAL A 232 8.67 5.31 -6.54
N VAL A 233 9.38 5.11 -5.43
CA VAL A 233 9.77 3.78 -4.98
C VAL A 233 9.16 3.45 -3.62
N MET A 234 8.48 2.31 -3.53
CA MET A 234 7.96 1.74 -2.30
C MET A 234 8.82 0.54 -1.86
N GLY A 235 9.56 0.72 -0.79
CA GLY A 235 10.36 -0.35 -0.18
C GLY A 235 9.50 -1.26 0.69
N ALA A 236 9.48 -2.56 0.41
CA ALA A 236 8.57 -3.50 1.06
C ALA A 236 9.26 -4.39 2.09
N ILE A 237 8.58 -4.56 3.23
CA ILE A 237 8.79 -5.61 4.21
C ILE A 237 7.69 -6.65 3.97
N GLY A 238 7.94 -7.63 3.13
CA GLY A 238 6.92 -8.55 2.62
C GLY A 238 7.31 -10.02 2.68
N THR A 239 8.30 -10.39 3.53
CA THR A 239 8.75 -11.77 3.72
C THR A 239 8.71 -12.18 5.20
N SER A 240 7.63 -11.82 5.88
CA SER A 240 7.32 -12.08 7.29
C SER A 240 8.11 -11.24 8.30
N GLN A 241 8.97 -10.31 7.90
CA GLN A 241 9.62 -9.39 8.83
C GLN A 241 8.66 -8.34 9.40
N GLU A 242 7.50 -8.17 8.83
CA GLU A 242 6.38 -7.35 9.35
C GLU A 242 5.81 -7.88 10.68
N GLY A 243 6.17 -9.11 11.07
CA GLY A 243 5.89 -9.72 12.36
C GLY A 243 7.17 -10.07 13.15
N SER A 244 8.32 -9.52 12.76
CA SER A 244 9.59 -9.83 13.41
C SER A 244 9.76 -9.12 14.76
N HIS A 245 10.82 -9.48 15.47
CA HIS A 245 11.14 -8.88 16.75
C HIS A 245 11.50 -7.39 16.61
N THR A 246 11.03 -6.55 17.51
CA THR A 246 11.18 -5.08 17.47
C THR A 246 12.63 -4.58 17.41
N ASN A 247 13.61 -5.37 17.82
CA ASN A 247 15.03 -4.99 17.72
C ASN A 247 15.58 -5.03 16.27
N VAL A 248 14.93 -5.73 15.35
CA VAL A 248 15.30 -5.78 13.91
C VAL A 248 14.77 -4.55 13.16
N VAL A 249 13.68 -3.98 13.63
CA VAL A 249 12.92 -2.92 12.96
C VAL A 249 13.73 -1.66 12.65
N PRO A 250 14.51 -1.11 13.60
CA PRO A 250 15.31 0.08 13.32
C PRO A 250 16.32 -0.13 12.19
N GLN A 251 16.91 -1.33 12.08
CA GLN A 251 17.86 -1.63 11.01
C GLN A 251 17.16 -1.63 9.63
N LEU A 252 15.98 -2.24 9.52
CA LEU A 252 15.21 -2.23 8.28
C LEU A 252 14.80 -0.80 7.90
N ALA A 253 14.38 0.00 8.87
CA ALA A 253 13.99 1.38 8.68
C ALA A 253 15.16 2.26 8.18
N LEU A 254 16.34 2.10 8.78
CA LEU A 254 17.53 2.83 8.37
C LEU A 254 18.05 2.37 7.00
N ASN A 255 18.02 1.06 6.71
CA ASN A 255 18.35 0.56 5.38
C ASN A 255 17.45 1.19 4.30
N ALA A 256 16.13 1.23 4.54
CA ALA A 256 15.19 1.85 3.62
C ALA A 256 15.47 3.34 3.39
N LYS A 257 15.83 4.05 4.46
CA LYS A 257 16.16 5.46 4.41
C LYS A 257 17.48 5.72 3.68
N GLU A 258 18.50 4.89 3.90
CA GLU A 258 19.80 4.99 3.24
C GLU A 258 19.72 4.77 1.74
N ILE A 259 18.85 3.86 1.27
CA ILE A 259 18.66 3.60 -0.16
C ILE A 259 17.71 4.58 -0.85
N GLY A 260 17.01 5.47 -0.10
CA GLY A 260 16.24 6.58 -0.63
C GLY A 260 14.83 6.25 -1.11
N VAL A 261 14.13 5.24 -0.54
CA VAL A 261 12.74 4.96 -0.93
C VAL A 261 11.78 6.08 -0.53
N ASP A 262 10.73 6.29 -1.31
CA ASP A 262 9.70 7.33 -1.09
C ASP A 262 8.61 6.88 -0.11
N ALA A 263 8.32 5.58 -0.08
CA ALA A 263 7.32 4.97 0.80
C ALA A 263 7.82 3.64 1.38
N HIS A 264 7.26 3.28 2.53
CA HIS A 264 7.61 2.07 3.28
C HIS A 264 6.38 1.19 3.41
N HIS A 265 6.42 0.01 2.82
CA HIS A 265 5.32 -0.95 2.81
C HIS A 265 5.51 -2.04 3.86
N PHE A 266 4.46 -2.31 4.60
CA PHE A 266 4.35 -3.38 5.59
C PHE A 266 3.37 -4.41 5.08
N GLY A 267 3.85 -5.64 4.86
CA GLY A 267 3.03 -6.76 4.42
C GLY A 267 2.01 -7.21 5.46
N ASP A 268 1.16 -8.12 5.07
CA ASP A 268 0.00 -8.60 5.83
C ASP A 268 0.16 -10.01 6.40
N SER A 269 1.39 -10.55 6.38
CA SER A 269 1.66 -11.94 6.77
C SER A 269 1.69 -12.20 8.28
N PHE A 270 1.68 -11.17 9.12
CA PHE A 270 1.50 -11.35 10.55
C PHE A 270 0.06 -11.79 10.85
N ILE A 271 -0.11 -12.65 11.83
CA ILE A 271 -1.43 -13.13 12.22
C ILE A 271 -2.13 -12.03 13.04
N PRO A 272 -3.32 -11.58 12.62
CA PRO A 272 -4.31 -12.13 11.70
C PRO A 272 -4.48 -11.39 10.34
N GLY A 273 -3.43 -11.17 9.59
CA GLY A 273 -3.53 -10.58 8.24
C GLY A 273 -3.32 -9.07 8.21
N MET A 274 -2.32 -8.62 8.95
CA MET A 274 -1.76 -7.27 8.96
C MET A 274 -0.33 -7.33 9.53
N CYS A 275 0.43 -6.26 9.44
CA CYS A 275 1.70 -6.14 10.18
C CYS A 275 1.45 -6.00 11.69
N ASP A 276 2.48 -6.26 12.49
CA ASP A 276 2.46 -5.93 13.90
C ASP A 276 2.35 -4.38 14.09
N PRO A 277 1.31 -3.88 14.77
CA PRO A 277 1.15 -2.44 15.01
C PRO A 277 2.31 -1.79 15.77
N GLU A 278 2.91 -2.50 16.72
CA GLU A 278 4.08 -1.99 17.45
C GLU A 278 5.31 -1.90 16.57
N LEU A 279 5.46 -2.84 15.62
CA LEU A 279 6.49 -2.79 14.59
C LEU A 279 6.26 -1.58 13.67
N LEU A 280 5.05 -1.37 13.17
CA LEU A 280 4.70 -0.21 12.35
C LEU A 280 5.03 1.10 13.09
N TYR A 281 4.66 1.21 14.37
CA TYR A 281 4.99 2.36 15.22
C TYR A 281 6.50 2.56 15.34
N SER A 282 7.23 1.52 15.70
CA SER A 282 8.69 1.57 15.93
C SER A 282 9.45 1.95 14.67
N TYR A 283 9.06 1.38 13.55
CA TYR A 283 9.60 1.70 12.23
C TYR A 283 9.30 3.16 11.84
N SER A 284 8.06 3.58 12.00
CA SER A 284 7.63 4.95 11.74
C SER A 284 8.44 5.97 12.55
N VAL A 285 8.70 5.68 13.83
CA VAL A 285 9.55 6.54 14.68
C VAL A 285 10.99 6.57 14.16
N ALA A 286 11.55 5.44 13.72
CA ALA A 286 12.91 5.38 13.18
C ALA A 286 13.06 6.18 11.87
N VAL A 287 12.06 6.14 10.97
CA VAL A 287 12.10 6.85 9.69
C VAL A 287 11.83 8.34 9.84
N ARG A 288 10.72 8.73 10.52
CA ARG A 288 10.19 10.11 10.49
C ARG A 288 10.10 10.79 11.85
N GLY A 289 10.60 10.12 12.92
CA GLY A 289 10.62 10.63 14.28
C GLY A 289 9.26 10.67 14.95
N ARG A 290 9.27 10.85 16.29
CA ARG A 290 8.05 10.90 17.11
C ARG A 290 7.08 12.00 16.67
N ARG A 291 7.58 13.19 16.30
CA ARG A 291 6.72 14.32 15.92
C ARG A 291 5.75 13.95 14.78
N HIS A 292 6.26 13.43 13.67
CA HIS A 292 5.41 13.06 12.53
C HIS A 292 4.58 11.81 12.81
N THR A 293 5.15 10.84 13.52
CA THR A 293 4.43 9.62 13.92
C THR A 293 3.23 9.96 14.82
N TRP A 294 3.43 10.76 15.87
CA TRP A 294 2.35 11.13 16.80
C TRP A 294 1.31 12.06 16.16
N ASN A 295 1.71 12.97 15.29
CA ASN A 295 0.77 13.78 14.52
C ASN A 295 -0.14 12.89 13.66
N ARG A 296 0.42 11.89 13.00
CA ARG A 296 -0.37 10.95 12.20
C ARG A 296 -1.30 10.08 13.04
N MET A 297 -0.82 9.56 14.14
CA MET A 297 -1.63 8.77 15.10
C MET A 297 -2.78 9.59 15.70
N ALA A 298 -2.57 10.87 15.96
CA ALA A 298 -3.59 11.77 16.51
C ALA A 298 -4.81 11.95 15.59
N LEU A 299 -4.68 11.69 14.29
CA LEU A 299 -5.83 11.68 13.37
C LEU A 299 -6.74 10.46 13.58
N GLY A 300 -6.28 9.45 14.34
CA GLY A 300 -7.03 8.23 14.64
C GLY A 300 -7.26 7.33 13.42
N GLY A 301 -7.86 6.18 13.65
CA GLY A 301 -8.22 5.17 12.67
C GLY A 301 -9.72 4.94 12.52
N ARG A 302 -10.56 5.69 13.25
CA ARG A 302 -12.03 5.57 13.21
C ARG A 302 -12.71 6.87 12.83
N GLY A 303 -13.70 6.78 11.93
CA GLY A 303 -14.67 7.85 11.73
C GLY A 303 -15.57 8.03 12.97
N ARG A 304 -16.16 9.23 13.12
CA ARG A 304 -17.25 9.40 14.07
C ARG A 304 -18.41 8.52 13.61
N ARG A 305 -18.89 7.64 14.47
CA ARG A 305 -20.13 6.91 14.19
C ARG A 305 -21.25 7.93 14.11
N CYS A 306 -22.03 7.86 13.04
CA CYS A 306 -23.30 8.58 12.99
C CYS A 306 -24.15 8.05 14.16
N SER A 307 -24.64 8.94 15.01
CA SER A 307 -25.48 8.61 16.18
C SER A 307 -26.91 8.19 15.80
N ALA A 308 -27.12 7.77 14.54
CA ALA A 308 -28.40 7.39 13.98
C ALA A 308 -28.36 5.98 13.37
N CYS A 309 -27.93 5.00 14.16
CA CYS A 309 -28.22 3.57 13.93
C CYS A 309 -28.57 2.93 15.25
#